data_395cfe11e2ed34dffae855deafe683ce
#
_entry.id   395cfe11e2ed34dffae855deafe683ce
#
_cell.length_a   1.000
_cell.length_b   1.000
_cell.length_c   1.000
_cell.angle_alpha   90.00
_cell.angle_beta   90.00
_cell.angle_gamma   90.00
#
_symmetry.space_group_name_H-M   'P 1'
#
loop_
_entity.id
_entity.type
_entity.pdbx_description
1 polymer ?
#
loop_
_entity_poly.entity_id
_entity_poly.type
_entity_poly.pdbx_seq_one_letter_code
_entity_poly.pdbx_strand_id
1 'polypeptide(L)'
;HIYIMHTLLNILHKPPLLSIRTALTICFILIGLGMANAKEGLAVNNIFQQYGHSKGCKMVVMKNTKLRGFHLIIYKSLTYPNKYAADINTHLKTDRRAAKKIREVIDNGSIASGYYMMPPHANGINRYVLFSHTSKGKGAVIYIEGDLSPEDIMTICYTKRGW
;
A
#
# COMPACT_ATOMS: atom_id res chain seq x y z
N HIS A 1 23.01 -20.07 -67.35
CA HIS A 1 23.45 -20.30 -65.94
C HIS A 1 23.78 -19.02 -65.15
N ILE A 2 24.13 -17.92 -65.80
CA ILE A 2 24.55 -16.67 -65.13
C ILE A 2 23.32 -15.85 -64.65
N TYR A 3 22.16 -15.98 -65.30
CA TYR A 3 20.95 -15.21 -64.94
C TYR A 3 20.29 -15.67 -63.64
N ILE A 4 20.42 -16.94 -63.30
CA ILE A 4 19.80 -17.50 -62.07
C ILE A 4 20.57 -17.08 -60.82
N MET A 5 21.89 -16.92 -60.92
CA MET A 5 22.73 -16.52 -59.81
C MET A 5 22.53 -15.05 -59.40
N HIS A 6 22.24 -14.16 -60.37
CA HIS A 6 21.97 -12.75 -60.10
C HIS A 6 20.61 -12.53 -59.41
N THR A 7 19.64 -13.41 -59.69
CA THR A 7 18.31 -13.31 -59.05
C THR A 7 18.34 -13.79 -57.61
N LEU A 8 19.14 -14.81 -57.29
CA LEU A 8 19.29 -15.33 -55.92
C LEU A 8 20.09 -14.37 -55.01
N LEU A 9 21.08 -13.65 -55.57
CA LEU A 9 21.84 -12.69 -54.79
C LEU A 9 21.02 -11.46 -54.38
N ASN A 10 20.03 -11.05 -55.18
CA ASN A 10 19.14 -9.93 -54.89
C ASN A 10 18.06 -10.27 -53.84
N ILE A 11 17.79 -11.54 -53.59
CA ILE A 11 16.82 -11.97 -52.59
C ILE A 11 17.46 -12.01 -51.20
N LEU A 12 18.78 -12.25 -51.10
CA LEU A 12 19.47 -12.36 -49.82
C LEU A 12 19.88 -11.00 -49.24
N HIS A 13 19.75 -9.90 -49.99
CA HIS A 13 20.22 -8.56 -49.54
C HIS A 13 19.10 -7.56 -49.26
N LYS A 14 17.84 -8.01 -49.16
CA LYS A 14 16.80 -7.18 -48.56
C LYS A 14 16.79 -7.44 -47.06
N PRO A 15 17.19 -6.45 -46.22
CA PRO A 15 16.90 -6.54 -44.82
C PRO A 15 15.38 -6.67 -44.68
N PRO A 16 14.87 -7.50 -43.76
CA PRO A 16 13.44 -7.54 -43.50
C PRO A 16 13.06 -6.12 -43.11
N LEU A 17 12.26 -5.46 -43.96
CA LEU A 17 11.56 -4.23 -43.60
C LEU A 17 10.59 -4.58 -42.45
N LEU A 18 11.16 -4.78 -41.29
CA LEU A 18 10.38 -4.72 -40.04
C LEU A 18 9.81 -3.33 -40.05
N SER A 19 8.54 -3.20 -40.42
CA SER A 19 7.94 -1.90 -40.65
C SER A 19 8.12 -1.10 -39.35
N ILE A 20 8.48 0.17 -39.49
CA ILE A 20 8.61 1.11 -38.36
C ILE A 20 7.40 1.01 -37.42
N ARG A 21 6.23 0.65 -37.97
CA ARG A 21 4.99 0.38 -37.22
C ARG A 21 5.10 -0.83 -36.28
N THR A 22 5.71 -1.95 -36.69
CA THR A 22 5.92 -3.12 -35.81
C THR A 22 6.97 -2.88 -34.78
N ALA A 23 8.06 -2.16 -35.07
CA ALA A 23 9.06 -1.76 -34.10
C ALA A 23 8.49 -0.79 -33.06
N LEU A 24 7.67 0.18 -33.46
CA LEU A 24 6.95 1.09 -32.56
C LEU A 24 5.95 0.33 -31.67
N THR A 25 5.23 -0.65 -32.20
CA THR A 25 4.27 -1.45 -31.41
C THR A 25 4.98 -2.27 -30.35
N ILE A 26 6.13 -2.88 -30.66
CA ILE A 26 6.95 -3.63 -29.71
C ILE A 26 7.52 -2.71 -28.63
N CYS A 27 7.99 -1.51 -28.99
CA CYS A 27 8.44 -0.50 -28.01
C CYS A 27 7.32 -0.07 -27.06
N PHE A 28 6.10 0.15 -27.56
CA PHE A 28 4.95 0.49 -26.71
C PHE A 28 4.57 -0.64 -25.74
N ILE A 29 4.65 -1.89 -26.15
CA ILE A 29 4.37 -3.05 -25.29
C ILE A 29 5.46 -3.16 -24.19
N LEU A 30 6.73 -2.94 -24.52
CA LEU A 30 7.82 -2.98 -23.56
C LEU A 30 7.77 -1.83 -22.55
N ILE A 31 7.33 -0.63 -22.96
CA ILE A 31 7.12 0.52 -22.07
C ILE A 31 5.91 0.27 -21.14
N GLY A 32 4.86 -0.38 -21.65
CA GLY A 32 3.68 -0.73 -20.84
C GLY A 32 3.95 -1.76 -19.74
N LEU A 33 4.93 -2.65 -19.91
CA LEU A 33 5.31 -3.65 -18.91
C LEU A 33 6.24 -3.08 -17.82
N GLY A 34 6.86 -1.93 -18.03
CA GLY A 34 7.77 -1.28 -17.06
C GLY A 34 7.08 -0.39 -16.01
N MET A 35 5.77 -0.15 -16.10
CA MET A 35 5.06 0.77 -15.20
C MET A 35 4.28 0.07 -14.07
N ALA A 36 4.46 -1.21 -13.87
CA ALA A 36 3.98 -1.89 -12.67
C ALA A 36 5.02 -1.79 -11.52
N ASN A 37 5.63 -0.63 -11.33
CA ASN A 37 6.21 -0.29 -10.04
C ASN A 37 5.03 -0.04 -9.11
N ALA A 38 4.58 -1.10 -8.44
CA ALA A 38 3.70 -0.99 -7.31
C ALA A 38 4.33 0.06 -6.38
N LYS A 39 3.66 1.18 -6.21
CA LYS A 39 4.04 2.25 -5.29
C LYS A 39 4.11 1.60 -3.91
N GLU A 40 5.31 1.23 -3.47
CA GLU A 40 5.55 0.47 -2.23
C GLU A 40 5.08 1.24 -0.99
N GLY A 41 4.84 2.55 -1.16
CA GLY A 41 4.35 3.44 -0.13
C GLY A 41 2.83 3.39 0.03
N LEU A 42 2.38 3.03 1.23
CA LEU A 42 0.98 3.16 1.61
C LEU A 42 0.60 4.64 1.79
N ALA A 43 -0.65 4.98 1.45
CA ALA A 43 -1.19 6.34 1.62
C ALA A 43 -1.25 6.76 3.10
N VAL A 44 -1.34 5.80 4.04
CA VAL A 44 -1.26 6.05 5.47
C VAL A 44 0.04 6.75 5.89
N ASN A 45 1.14 6.57 5.17
CA ASN A 45 2.39 7.28 5.47
C ASN A 45 2.25 8.79 5.29
N ASN A 46 1.45 9.24 4.31
CA ASN A 46 1.16 10.67 4.11
C ASN A 46 0.40 11.25 5.30
N ILE A 47 -0.49 10.46 5.94
CA ILE A 47 -1.22 10.87 7.15
C ILE A 47 -0.22 11.22 8.27
N PHE A 48 0.74 10.35 8.54
CA PHE A 48 1.74 10.59 9.59
C PHE A 48 2.65 11.77 9.27
N GLN A 49 3.04 11.94 8.00
CA GLN A 49 3.88 13.07 7.57
C GLN A 49 3.13 14.40 7.68
N GLN A 50 1.90 14.46 7.22
CA GLN A 50 1.11 15.68 7.14
C GLN A 50 0.57 16.12 8.51
N TYR A 51 0.11 15.17 9.32
CA TYR A 51 -0.61 15.47 10.56
C TYR A 51 0.19 15.20 11.83
N GLY A 52 1.34 14.54 11.75
CA GLY A 52 2.14 14.16 12.92
C GLY A 52 2.51 15.31 13.83
N HIS A 53 2.69 16.51 13.29
CA HIS A 53 3.04 17.73 14.01
C HIS A 53 1.92 18.79 13.97
N SER A 54 0.73 18.44 13.48
CA SER A 54 -0.38 19.39 13.37
C SER A 54 -1.03 19.68 14.72
N LYS A 55 -1.56 20.90 14.86
CA LYS A 55 -2.21 21.34 16.10
C LYS A 55 -3.38 20.42 16.49
N GLY A 56 -3.34 19.92 17.71
CA GLY A 56 -4.35 19.02 18.26
C GLY A 56 -4.13 17.54 17.93
N CYS A 57 -3.10 17.21 17.15
CA CYS A 57 -2.66 15.85 16.89
C CYS A 57 -1.62 15.40 17.91
N LYS A 58 -1.59 14.08 18.17
CA LYS A 58 -0.53 13.44 18.95
C LYS A 58 -0.02 12.22 18.18
N MET A 59 1.26 12.20 17.91
CA MET A 59 1.91 11.08 17.20
C MET A 59 2.87 10.35 18.14
N VAL A 60 2.87 9.03 18.06
CA VAL A 60 3.85 8.16 18.72
C VAL A 60 4.49 7.30 17.63
N VAL A 61 5.82 7.19 17.67
CA VAL A 61 6.59 6.32 16.79
C VAL A 61 7.52 5.47 17.65
N MET A 62 7.44 4.16 17.49
CA MET A 62 8.33 3.20 18.14
C MET A 62 8.92 2.26 17.08
N LYS A 63 10.19 1.92 17.22
CA LYS A 63 10.89 0.97 16.35
C LYS A 63 11.51 -0.13 17.20
N ASN A 64 11.52 -1.36 16.69
CA ASN A 64 12.10 -2.53 17.35
C ASN A 64 11.66 -2.64 18.82
N THR A 65 10.34 -2.60 19.05
CA THR A 65 9.75 -2.56 20.39
C THR A 65 8.95 -3.84 20.68
N LYS A 66 8.68 -4.09 21.95
CA LYS A 66 7.76 -5.13 22.38
C LYS A 66 6.46 -4.50 22.90
N LEU A 67 5.33 -5.00 22.42
CA LEU A 67 4.02 -4.61 22.89
C LEU A 67 3.22 -5.87 23.24
N ARG A 68 2.83 -6.03 24.49
CA ARG A 68 2.08 -7.21 24.98
C ARG A 68 2.72 -8.56 24.61
N GLY A 69 4.05 -8.63 24.63
CA GLY A 69 4.81 -9.84 24.30
C GLY A 69 5.15 -10.00 22.82
N PHE A 70 4.52 -9.24 21.93
CA PHE A 70 4.79 -9.27 20.50
C PHE A 70 5.92 -8.31 20.12
N HIS A 71 6.82 -8.74 19.24
CA HIS A 71 7.88 -7.89 18.70
C HIS A 71 7.35 -7.13 17.48
N LEU A 72 7.47 -5.80 17.53
CA LEU A 72 7.07 -4.89 16.45
C LEU A 72 8.32 -4.24 15.84
N ILE A 73 8.45 -4.31 14.52
CA ILE A 73 9.52 -3.62 13.78
C ILE A 73 9.23 -2.12 13.76
N ILE A 74 7.99 -1.76 13.42
CA ILE A 74 7.51 -0.38 13.43
C ILE A 74 6.12 -0.34 14.07
N TYR A 75 5.93 0.62 14.95
CA TYR A 75 4.63 1.04 15.45
C TYR A 75 4.53 2.56 15.31
N LYS A 76 3.49 3.01 14.63
CA LYS A 76 3.12 4.43 14.56
C LYS A 76 1.68 4.58 14.97
N SER A 77 1.37 5.57 15.79
CA SER A 77 -0.01 5.96 16.06
C SER A 77 -0.17 7.46 15.96
N LEU A 78 -1.31 7.89 15.46
CA LEU A 78 -1.72 9.28 15.37
C LEU A 78 -3.13 9.41 15.94
N THR A 79 -3.30 10.27 16.93
CA THR A 79 -4.62 10.74 17.39
C THR A 79 -4.86 12.11 16.79
N TYR A 80 -6.05 12.36 16.25
CA TYR A 80 -6.37 13.60 15.57
C TYR A 80 -7.78 14.11 15.89
N PRO A 81 -8.02 15.43 15.84
CA PRO A 81 -9.34 16.01 16.00
C PRO A 81 -10.22 15.80 14.76
N ASN A 82 -11.53 15.84 14.93
CA ASN A 82 -12.53 15.57 13.89
C ASN A 82 -12.34 16.42 12.60
N LYS A 83 -11.80 17.62 12.72
CA LYS A 83 -11.56 18.49 11.55
C LYS A 83 -10.67 17.89 10.46
N TYR A 84 -9.82 16.90 10.79
CA TYR A 84 -8.95 16.21 9.85
C TYR A 84 -9.53 14.87 9.36
N ALA A 85 -10.66 14.44 9.90
CA ALA A 85 -11.21 13.12 9.64
C ALA A 85 -11.53 12.86 8.18
N ALA A 86 -12.09 13.84 7.46
CA ALA A 86 -12.48 13.68 6.06
C ALA A 86 -11.27 13.42 5.16
N ASP A 87 -10.19 14.17 5.33
CA ASP A 87 -8.99 14.00 4.53
C ASP A 87 -8.25 12.70 4.90
N ILE A 88 -8.11 12.41 6.19
CA ILE A 88 -7.52 11.16 6.67
C ILE A 88 -8.28 9.94 6.13
N ASN A 89 -9.62 9.97 6.12
CA ASN A 89 -10.43 8.91 5.55
C ASN A 89 -10.20 8.72 4.04
N THR A 90 -9.90 9.77 3.31
CA THR A 90 -9.56 9.67 1.88
C THR A 90 -8.27 8.85 1.67
N HIS A 91 -7.24 9.11 2.44
CA HIS A 91 -6.00 8.32 2.41
C HIS A 91 -6.24 6.86 2.82
N LEU A 92 -6.96 6.63 3.91
CA LEU A 92 -7.30 5.28 4.37
C LEU A 92 -8.14 4.50 3.35
N LYS A 93 -9.06 5.17 2.65
CA LYS A 93 -9.86 4.55 1.59
C LYS A 93 -8.98 4.08 0.43
N THR A 94 -7.90 4.78 0.11
CA THR A 94 -6.94 4.38 -0.92
C THR A 94 -6.26 3.07 -0.55
N ASP A 95 -5.72 2.97 0.66
CA ASP A 95 -5.01 1.78 1.14
C ASP A 95 -5.94 0.56 1.27
N ARG A 96 -7.19 0.77 1.70
CA ARG A 96 -8.18 -0.32 1.87
C ARG A 96 -8.50 -1.08 0.58
N ARG A 97 -8.31 -0.47 -0.59
CA ARG A 97 -8.59 -1.11 -1.89
C ARG A 97 -7.75 -2.35 -2.15
N ALA A 98 -6.52 -2.37 -1.65
CA ALA A 98 -5.59 -3.49 -1.81
C ALA A 98 -5.44 -4.33 -0.53
N ALA A 99 -6.15 -3.98 0.53
CA ALA A 99 -6.01 -4.59 1.84
C ALA A 99 -6.93 -5.79 2.03
N LYS A 100 -6.49 -6.77 2.83
CA LYS A 100 -7.35 -7.81 3.38
C LYS A 100 -8.03 -7.28 4.64
N LYS A 101 -9.36 -7.22 4.63
CA LYS A 101 -10.14 -6.83 5.80
C LYS A 101 -10.05 -7.92 6.88
N ILE A 102 -9.68 -7.51 8.10
CA ILE A 102 -9.73 -8.36 9.29
C ILE A 102 -11.05 -8.13 10.01
N ARG A 103 -11.39 -6.86 10.25
CA ARG A 103 -12.62 -6.46 10.95
C ARG A 103 -13.03 -5.05 10.56
N GLU A 104 -14.32 -4.78 10.51
CA GLU A 104 -14.91 -3.45 10.44
C GLU A 104 -16.04 -3.31 11.45
N VAL A 105 -16.19 -2.14 12.00
CA VAL A 105 -17.37 -1.73 12.78
C VAL A 105 -18.06 -0.61 11.99
N ILE A 106 -19.31 -0.83 11.69
CA ILE A 106 -20.16 0.14 10.96
C ILE A 106 -21.08 0.81 11.97
N ASP A 107 -21.10 2.12 11.96
CA ASP A 107 -22.00 2.94 12.77
C ASP A 107 -22.66 3.97 11.85
N ASN A 108 -23.99 4.04 11.92
CA ASN A 108 -24.81 4.92 11.08
C ASN A 108 -24.46 4.88 9.57
N GLY A 109 -24.21 3.67 9.04
CA GLY A 109 -23.87 3.46 7.62
C GLY A 109 -22.45 3.84 7.22
N SER A 110 -21.60 4.26 8.17
CA SER A 110 -20.20 4.61 7.96
C SER A 110 -19.27 3.69 8.75
N ILE A 111 -18.06 3.46 8.23
CA ILE A 111 -17.06 2.65 8.93
C ILE A 111 -16.48 3.48 10.07
N ALA A 112 -16.88 3.14 11.30
CA ALA A 112 -16.41 3.80 12.53
C ALA A 112 -15.04 3.30 12.96
N SER A 113 -14.71 2.03 12.73
CA SER A 113 -13.36 1.49 12.92
C SER A 113 -13.08 0.36 11.95
N GLY A 114 -11.80 0.17 11.64
CA GLY A 114 -11.35 -0.86 10.73
C GLY A 114 -9.96 -1.39 11.07
N TYR A 115 -9.75 -2.66 10.79
CA TYR A 115 -8.52 -3.42 10.98
C TYR A 115 -8.21 -4.13 9.68
N TYR A 116 -7.08 -3.81 9.08
CA TYR A 116 -6.71 -4.27 7.76
C TYR A 116 -5.27 -4.75 7.70
N MET A 117 -5.08 -5.88 7.03
CA MET A 117 -3.76 -6.35 6.63
C MET A 117 -3.45 -5.81 5.24
N MET A 118 -2.39 -5.05 5.13
CA MET A 118 -1.90 -4.50 3.86
C MET A 118 -1.09 -5.55 3.09
N PRO A 119 -0.86 -5.36 1.79
CA PRO A 119 0.12 -6.17 1.09
C PRO A 119 1.46 -6.12 1.84
N PRO A 120 2.13 -7.28 2.06
CA PRO A 120 3.38 -7.31 2.81
C PRO A 120 4.49 -6.56 2.08
N HIS A 121 5.57 -6.25 2.79
CA HIS A 121 6.81 -5.83 2.14
C HIS A 121 7.40 -6.93 1.26
N ALA A 122 8.30 -6.58 0.33
CA ALA A 122 8.99 -7.53 -0.53
C ALA A 122 9.77 -8.61 0.25
N ASN A 123 10.22 -8.31 1.48
CA ASN A 123 10.86 -9.23 2.41
C ASN A 123 9.87 -10.11 3.23
N GLY A 124 8.58 -10.05 2.94
CA GLY A 124 7.55 -10.86 3.61
C GLY A 124 7.06 -10.30 4.95
N ILE A 125 7.57 -9.15 5.43
CA ILE A 125 7.10 -8.52 6.66
C ILE A 125 5.66 -8.03 6.50
N ASN A 126 4.79 -8.46 7.41
CA ASN A 126 3.39 -8.08 7.41
C ASN A 126 3.19 -6.63 7.86
N ARG A 127 2.20 -5.97 7.25
CA ARG A 127 1.83 -4.58 7.52
C ARG A 127 0.36 -4.49 7.84
N TYR A 128 0.03 -3.69 8.86
CA TYR A 128 -1.35 -3.50 9.31
C TYR A 128 -1.67 -2.03 9.46
N VAL A 129 -2.88 -1.67 9.09
CA VAL A 129 -3.48 -0.35 9.34
C VAL A 129 -4.76 -0.54 10.12
N LEU A 130 -4.83 0.14 11.25
CA LEU A 130 -6.00 0.16 12.12
C LEU A 130 -6.45 1.60 12.28
N PHE A 131 -7.74 1.84 12.30
CA PHE A 131 -8.26 3.15 12.60
C PHE A 131 -9.57 3.07 13.38
N SER A 132 -9.83 4.13 14.12
CA SER A 132 -11.14 4.38 14.70
C SER A 132 -11.48 5.86 14.60
N HIS A 133 -12.75 6.15 14.36
CA HIS A 133 -13.25 7.48 14.23
C HIS A 133 -14.63 7.59 14.88
N THR A 134 -14.85 8.63 15.66
CA THR A 134 -16.14 8.93 16.23
C THR A 134 -16.66 10.26 15.68
N SER A 135 -17.95 10.36 15.41
CA SER A 135 -18.59 11.58 14.86
C SER A 135 -18.43 12.81 15.77
N LYS A 136 -18.21 12.61 17.06
CA LYS A 136 -18.15 13.67 18.08
C LYS A 136 -16.79 13.83 18.77
N GLY A 137 -15.77 13.07 18.36
CA GLY A 137 -14.54 12.99 19.13
C GLY A 137 -13.26 13.04 18.29
N LYS A 138 -12.23 12.45 18.86
CA LYS A 138 -10.94 12.28 18.22
C LYS A 138 -10.92 10.97 17.45
N GLY A 139 -10.32 11.00 16.27
CA GLY A 139 -9.97 9.79 15.54
C GLY A 139 -8.56 9.30 15.91
N ALA A 140 -8.27 8.06 15.57
CA ALA A 140 -6.95 7.46 15.69
C ALA A 140 -6.63 6.60 14.48
N VAL A 141 -5.38 6.64 14.05
CA VAL A 141 -4.79 5.73 13.05
C VAL A 141 -3.56 5.09 13.66
N ILE A 142 -3.42 3.78 13.46
CA ILE A 142 -2.27 3.00 13.90
C ILE A 142 -1.72 2.25 12.69
N TYR A 143 -0.40 2.28 12.52
CA TYR A 143 0.35 1.50 11.55
C TYR A 143 1.33 0.58 12.26
N ILE A 144 1.34 -0.68 11.90
CA ILE A 144 2.19 -1.72 12.50
C ILE A 144 2.90 -2.49 11.41
N GLU A 145 4.20 -2.74 11.61
CA GLU A 145 5.00 -3.71 10.86
C GLU A 145 5.59 -4.73 11.81
N GLY A 146 5.55 -6.00 11.42
CA GLY A 146 6.15 -7.09 12.18
C GLY A 146 5.80 -8.45 11.62
N ASP A 147 6.44 -9.46 12.17
CA ASP A 147 6.09 -10.86 11.93
C ASP A 147 4.93 -11.25 12.84
N LEU A 148 3.74 -10.78 12.44
CA LEU A 148 2.49 -10.90 13.21
C LEU A 148 1.41 -11.47 12.31
N SER A 149 0.59 -12.35 12.86
CA SER A 149 -0.64 -12.82 12.23
C SER A 149 -1.80 -11.82 12.45
N PRO A 150 -2.90 -11.91 11.69
CA PRO A 150 -4.13 -11.17 11.99
C PRO A 150 -4.67 -11.41 13.40
N GLU A 151 -4.53 -12.64 13.93
CA GLU A 151 -4.93 -13.03 15.28
C GLU A 151 -4.10 -12.33 16.35
N ASP A 152 -2.78 -12.16 16.12
CA ASP A 152 -1.89 -11.42 17.00
C ASP A 152 -2.32 -9.94 17.09
N ILE A 153 -2.69 -9.33 15.96
CA ILE A 153 -3.21 -7.96 15.94
C ILE A 153 -4.49 -7.85 16.76
N MET A 154 -5.40 -8.82 16.62
CA MET A 154 -6.62 -8.84 17.43
C MET A 154 -6.30 -8.97 18.92
N THR A 155 -5.33 -9.82 19.29
CA THR A 155 -4.87 -9.97 20.68
C THR A 155 -4.28 -8.67 21.22
N ILE A 156 -3.42 -8.00 20.45
CA ILE A 156 -2.83 -6.70 20.83
C ILE A 156 -3.93 -5.66 21.11
N CYS A 157 -4.99 -5.63 20.30
CA CYS A 157 -6.03 -4.61 20.37
C CYS A 157 -7.11 -4.89 21.42
N TYR A 158 -7.48 -6.17 21.63
CA TYR A 158 -8.67 -6.54 22.41
C TYR A 158 -8.38 -7.24 23.73
N THR A 159 -7.13 -7.57 24.04
CA THR A 159 -6.85 -8.11 25.37
C THR A 159 -7.21 -7.04 26.41
N LYS A 160 -8.28 -7.30 27.17
CA LYS A 160 -8.67 -6.45 28.30
C LYS A 160 -7.45 -6.25 29.21
N ARG A 161 -7.18 -5.01 29.60
CA ARG A 161 -6.26 -4.75 30.72
C ARG A 161 -6.82 -5.52 31.90
N GLY A 162 -6.16 -6.61 32.30
CA GLY A 162 -6.39 -7.18 33.62
C GLY A 162 -6.05 -6.08 34.63
N TRP A 163 -7.00 -5.71 35.41
CA TRP A 163 -6.85 -4.88 36.60
C TRP A 163 -6.15 -5.69 37.68
#